data_0d2f460e4a1abea174a2c90dd9dc465a
#
_entry.id   0d2f460e4a1abea174a2c90dd9dc465a
#
_cell.length_a   1.000
_cell.length_b   1.000
_cell.length_c   1.000
_cell.angle_alpha   90.00
_cell.angle_beta   90.00
_cell.angle_gamma   90.00
#
_symmetry.space_group_name_H-M   'P 1'
#
loop_
_entity.id
_entity.type
_entity.pdbx_description
1 polymer ?
#
loop_
_entity_poly.entity_id
_entity_poly.type
_entity_poly.pdbx_seq_one_letter_code
_entity_poly.pdbx_strand_id
1 'polypeptide(L)'
;MPIKSFRGLIGHDSVQVVALHTNNGSTGYRIVELDIMYNTPGVGDVDHVLQVFSVRQTSASSEVDFSDPTLLGAAFLRQDADAANITGRMGEHIIFDNVVFNQDIYITLKNAVVSPGTASTAPCNYIIKLEQVKLDLNENTVATLKDIRNIESQ
;
A
#
# COMPACT_ATOMS: atom_id res chain seq x y z
N MET A 1 -11.92 -14.32 13.75
CA MET A 1 -10.70 -14.44 12.90
C MET A 1 -9.63 -13.52 13.43
N PRO A 2 -8.39 -13.99 13.61
CA PRO A 2 -7.34 -13.13 14.12
C PRO A 2 -6.94 -12.06 13.11
N ILE A 3 -6.68 -10.87 13.62
CA ILE A 3 -6.24 -9.74 12.83
C ILE A 3 -4.80 -9.45 13.22
N LYS A 4 -3.93 -9.32 12.20
CA LYS A 4 -2.55 -8.89 12.37
C LYS A 4 -2.41 -7.46 11.92
N SER A 5 -1.76 -6.64 12.73
CA SER A 5 -1.50 -5.25 12.42
C SER A 5 -0.01 -5.04 12.15
N PHE A 6 0.28 -4.37 11.05
CA PHE A 6 1.61 -3.94 10.67
C PHE A 6 1.62 -2.43 10.54
N ARG A 7 2.67 -1.80 11.02
CA ARG A 7 2.81 -0.35 10.94
C ARG A 7 4.26 0.03 10.74
N GLY A 8 4.47 1.18 10.15
CA GLY A 8 5.81 1.68 9.93
C GLY A 8 5.82 3.06 9.34
N LEU A 9 7.03 3.55 9.16
CA LEU A 9 7.34 4.78 8.47
C LEU A 9 8.06 4.42 7.18
N ILE A 10 7.44 4.72 6.03
CA ILE A 10 8.03 4.41 4.73
C ILE A 10 8.57 5.69 4.09
N GLY A 11 9.80 5.63 3.60
CA GLY A 11 10.44 6.76 2.92
C GLY A 11 9.92 6.97 1.51
N HIS A 12 10.07 8.21 1.03
CA HIS A 12 9.78 8.53 -0.37
C HIS A 12 10.62 7.68 -1.31
N ASP A 13 10.02 7.22 -2.39
CA ASP A 13 10.66 6.44 -3.44
C ASP A 13 11.23 5.10 -2.93
N SER A 14 10.54 4.47 -2.01
CA SER A 14 10.98 3.20 -1.41
C SER A 14 9.91 2.13 -1.48
N VAL A 15 10.39 0.89 -1.30
CA VAL A 15 9.56 -0.31 -1.25
C VAL A 15 9.86 -1.04 0.06
N GLN A 16 8.83 -1.39 0.82
CA GLN A 16 8.96 -2.19 2.04
C GLN A 16 8.21 -3.51 1.89
N VAL A 17 8.79 -4.56 2.45
CA VAL A 17 8.17 -5.89 2.47
C VAL A 17 7.44 -6.08 3.80
N VAL A 18 6.21 -6.57 3.73
CA VAL A 18 5.50 -7.12 4.88
C VAL A 18 5.59 -8.64 4.77
N ALA A 19 6.44 -9.22 5.61
CA ALA A 19 6.70 -10.66 5.56
C ALA A 19 5.57 -11.42 6.26
N LEU A 20 4.90 -12.28 5.51
CA LEU A 20 3.76 -13.07 5.97
C LEU A 20 4.11 -14.56 5.89
N HIS A 21 5.08 -15.00 6.68
CA HIS A 21 5.52 -16.38 6.64
C HIS A 21 4.41 -17.33 7.07
N THR A 22 3.86 -18.04 6.09
CA THR A 22 2.92 -19.12 6.35
C THR A 22 3.66 -20.44 6.12
N ASN A 23 3.90 -21.19 7.19
CA ASN A 23 4.74 -22.39 7.15
C ASN A 23 4.16 -23.54 6.32
N ASN A 24 2.86 -23.52 6.04
CA ASN A 24 2.17 -24.61 5.37
C ASN A 24 1.23 -24.17 4.24
N GLY A 25 1.21 -22.89 3.92
CA GLY A 25 0.36 -22.36 2.86
C GLY A 25 -1.14 -22.41 3.11
N SER A 26 -1.57 -22.91 4.26
CA SER A 26 -2.99 -23.03 4.57
C SER A 26 -3.60 -21.77 5.15
N THR A 27 -2.80 -20.73 5.35
CA THR A 27 -3.23 -19.45 5.88
C THR A 27 -3.16 -18.39 4.79
N GLY A 28 -4.30 -17.75 4.53
CA GLY A 28 -4.35 -16.58 3.68
C GLY A 28 -4.59 -15.33 4.51
N TYR A 29 -4.54 -14.20 3.83
CA TYR A 29 -4.78 -12.88 4.41
C TYR A 29 -5.59 -12.02 3.47
N ARG A 30 -6.34 -11.10 4.03
CA ARG A 30 -6.98 -10.02 3.25
C ARG A 30 -6.85 -8.72 4.02
N ILE A 31 -6.80 -7.62 3.30
CA ILE A 31 -6.73 -6.29 3.92
C ILE A 31 -8.10 -5.95 4.49
N VAL A 32 -8.14 -5.56 5.75
CA VAL A 32 -9.37 -5.07 6.40
C VAL A 32 -9.27 -3.61 6.80
N GLU A 33 -8.05 -3.06 6.85
CA GLU A 33 -7.83 -1.65 7.15
C GLU A 33 -6.50 -1.21 6.55
N LEU A 34 -6.49 -0.04 5.96
CA LEU A 34 -5.30 0.64 5.48
C LEU A 34 -5.43 2.11 5.82
N ASP A 35 -4.50 2.64 6.62
CA ASP A 35 -4.48 4.04 6.99
C ASP A 35 -3.09 4.61 6.80
N ILE A 36 -3.03 5.88 6.43
CA ILE A 36 -1.78 6.62 6.30
C ILE A 36 -1.89 7.96 7.02
N MET A 37 -0.74 8.45 7.47
CA MET A 37 -0.67 9.73 8.18
C MET A 37 0.67 10.41 7.90
N TYR A 38 0.63 11.73 7.79
CA TYR A 38 1.84 12.54 7.65
C TYR A 38 2.82 12.28 8.79
N ASN A 39 4.11 12.24 8.47
CA ASN A 39 5.16 12.20 9.48
C ASN A 39 5.24 13.53 10.26
N THR A 40 5.10 14.64 9.54
CA THR A 40 5.11 16.00 10.12
C THR A 40 3.87 16.76 9.66
N PRO A 41 2.71 16.54 10.30
CA PRO A 41 1.49 17.24 9.89
C PRO A 41 1.63 18.75 9.99
N GLY A 42 1.15 19.46 8.98
CA GLY A 42 1.18 20.92 8.93
C GLY A 42 2.48 21.52 8.40
N VAL A 43 3.44 20.70 7.98
CA VAL A 43 4.73 21.18 7.49
C VAL A 43 4.91 20.81 6.01
N GLY A 44 4.90 21.84 5.14
CA GLY A 44 5.17 21.69 3.71
C GLY A 44 4.03 21.10 2.91
N ASP A 45 4.16 21.19 1.59
CA ASP A 45 3.22 20.59 0.64
C ASP A 45 3.68 19.19 0.29
N VAL A 46 2.79 18.22 0.37
CA VAL A 46 3.10 16.84 0.02
C VAL A 46 1.87 16.11 -0.48
N ASP A 47 2.06 15.33 -1.54
CA ASP A 47 1.07 14.41 -2.09
C ASP A 47 1.62 12.99 -1.96
N HIS A 48 1.26 12.31 -0.89
CA HIS A 48 1.66 10.92 -0.68
C HIS A 48 0.80 9.99 -1.53
N VAL A 49 1.47 9.11 -2.28
CA VAL A 49 0.82 8.00 -2.97
C VAL A 49 1.44 6.70 -2.46
N LEU A 50 0.68 5.97 -1.66
CA LEU A 50 1.09 4.70 -1.10
C LEU A 50 0.31 3.58 -1.78
N GLN A 51 0.99 2.53 -2.20
CA GLN A 51 0.36 1.40 -2.86
C GLN A 51 0.80 0.09 -2.22
N VAL A 52 -0.08 -0.89 -2.25
CA VAL A 52 0.17 -2.23 -1.71
C VAL A 52 0.04 -3.24 -2.84
N PHE A 53 1.08 -4.04 -3.05
CA PHE A 53 1.15 -5.01 -4.13
C PHE A 53 1.38 -6.43 -3.58
N SER A 54 0.85 -7.42 -4.31
CA SER A 54 1.11 -8.83 -4.02
C SER A 54 2.41 -9.34 -4.64
N VAL A 55 3.06 -8.54 -5.47
CA VAL A 55 4.30 -8.89 -6.18
C VAL A 55 5.36 -7.82 -5.89
N ARG A 56 6.61 -8.26 -5.76
CA ARG A 56 7.74 -7.35 -5.50
C ARG A 56 7.81 -6.26 -6.57
N GLN A 57 7.92 -5.04 -6.11
CA GLN A 57 8.12 -3.87 -6.96
C GLN A 57 9.59 -3.50 -7.00
N THR A 58 10.09 -3.15 -8.17
CA THR A 58 11.47 -2.68 -8.35
C THR A 58 11.62 -1.19 -8.08
N SER A 59 10.51 -0.46 -8.15
CA SER A 59 10.49 0.98 -7.90
C SER A 59 9.09 1.41 -7.45
N ALA A 60 9.02 2.53 -6.75
CA ALA A 60 7.75 3.14 -6.39
C ALA A 60 7.25 4.03 -7.53
N SER A 61 5.94 4.13 -7.68
CA SER A 61 5.28 4.96 -8.67
C SER A 61 4.16 5.78 -8.01
N SER A 62 3.93 6.98 -8.52
CA SER A 62 2.79 7.82 -8.15
C SER A 62 1.57 7.56 -9.05
N GLU A 63 1.73 6.72 -10.07
CA GLU A 63 0.63 6.33 -10.93
C GLU A 63 -0.09 5.12 -10.32
N VAL A 64 -1.42 5.23 -10.20
CA VAL A 64 -2.28 4.18 -9.64
C VAL A 64 -3.10 3.58 -10.78
N ASP A 65 -2.99 2.28 -10.98
CA ASP A 65 -3.68 1.56 -12.05
C ASP A 65 -4.46 0.38 -11.48
N PHE A 66 -5.77 0.54 -11.36
CA PHE A 66 -6.64 -0.52 -10.85
C PHE A 66 -6.84 -1.68 -11.82
N SER A 67 -6.36 -1.57 -13.06
CA SER A 67 -6.34 -2.70 -13.98
C SER A 67 -5.17 -3.66 -13.71
N ASP A 68 -4.21 -3.27 -12.88
CA ASP A 68 -3.10 -4.13 -12.47
C ASP A 68 -3.62 -5.18 -11.47
N PRO A 69 -3.60 -6.48 -11.82
CA PRO A 69 -4.12 -7.52 -10.94
C PRO A 69 -3.27 -7.75 -9.69
N THR A 70 -2.06 -7.20 -9.63
CA THR A 70 -1.18 -7.32 -8.48
C THR A 70 -1.38 -6.21 -7.45
N LEU A 71 -2.11 -5.14 -7.81
CA LEU A 71 -2.42 -4.04 -6.89
C LEU A 71 -3.52 -4.45 -5.92
N LEU A 72 -3.20 -4.46 -4.64
CA LEU A 72 -4.14 -4.83 -3.57
C LEU A 72 -4.83 -3.62 -2.96
N GLY A 73 -4.19 -2.47 -2.98
CA GLY A 73 -4.75 -1.26 -2.43
C GLY A 73 -3.90 -0.05 -2.72
N ALA A 74 -4.51 1.11 -2.59
CA ALA A 74 -3.83 2.39 -2.79
C ALA A 74 -4.38 3.42 -1.82
N ALA A 75 -3.51 4.30 -1.36
CA ALA A 75 -3.86 5.41 -0.48
C ALA A 75 -3.23 6.68 -1.02
N PHE A 76 -4.01 7.74 -1.04
CA PHE A 76 -3.58 9.06 -1.43
C PHE A 76 -3.85 10.04 -0.29
N LEU A 77 -2.85 10.86 0.03
CA LEU A 77 -2.97 11.86 1.10
C LEU A 77 -2.31 13.15 0.65
N ARG A 78 -3.11 14.21 0.56
CA ARG A 78 -2.64 15.53 0.15
C ARG A 78 -2.63 16.50 1.32
N GLN A 79 -1.52 17.17 1.50
CA GLN A 79 -1.38 18.31 2.40
C GLN A 79 -0.90 19.52 1.61
N ASP A 80 -1.60 20.63 1.77
CA ASP A 80 -1.20 21.93 1.26
C ASP A 80 -1.00 22.86 2.46
N ALA A 81 0.25 23.23 2.71
CA ALA A 81 0.62 24.07 3.84
C ALA A 81 0.72 25.54 3.48
N ASP A 82 0.21 25.96 2.32
CA ASP A 82 0.25 27.35 1.90
C ASP A 82 -0.61 28.21 2.84
N ALA A 83 0.05 29.08 3.59
CA ALA A 83 -0.60 29.97 4.56
C ALA A 83 -1.60 30.94 3.94
N ALA A 84 -1.54 31.16 2.63
CA ALA A 84 -2.50 32.00 1.91
C ALA A 84 -3.81 31.28 1.62
N ASN A 85 -3.84 29.95 1.74
CA ASN A 85 -5.01 29.12 1.49
C ASN A 85 -5.48 28.47 2.79
N ILE A 86 -6.13 29.22 3.62
CA ILE A 86 -6.67 28.79 4.92
C ILE A 86 -7.69 27.65 4.79
N THR A 87 -8.21 27.42 3.60
CA THR A 87 -9.14 26.32 3.31
C THR A 87 -8.39 25.01 3.02
N GLY A 88 -7.31 24.76 3.70
CA GLY A 88 -6.42 23.62 3.54
C GLY A 88 -6.97 22.48 2.69
N ARG A 89 -6.48 22.36 1.48
CA ARG A 89 -6.87 21.26 0.60
C ARG A 89 -6.25 19.97 1.11
N MET A 90 -6.93 19.39 2.07
CA MET A 90 -6.58 18.06 2.52
C MET A 90 -7.46 17.09 1.77
N GLY A 91 -6.85 16.25 0.95
CA GLY A 91 -7.54 15.17 0.27
C GLY A 91 -7.03 13.85 0.78
N GLU A 92 -7.94 12.92 1.05
CA GLU A 92 -7.60 11.56 1.44
C GLU A 92 -8.48 10.58 0.67
N HIS A 93 -7.84 9.62 0.02
CA HIS A 93 -8.53 8.51 -0.61
C HIS A 93 -7.82 7.22 -0.23
N ILE A 94 -8.57 6.27 0.31
CA ILE A 94 -8.04 4.95 0.66
C ILE A 94 -8.96 3.91 0.05
N ILE A 95 -8.42 3.10 -0.85
CA ILE A 95 -9.17 2.05 -1.55
C ILE A 95 -8.34 0.78 -1.51
N PHE A 96 -8.94 -0.31 -1.07
CA PHE A 96 -8.30 -1.63 -1.11
C PHE A 96 -9.30 -2.71 -1.50
N ASP A 97 -8.78 -3.73 -2.16
CA ASP A 97 -9.58 -4.86 -2.63
C ASP A 97 -9.72 -5.92 -1.54
N ASN A 98 -10.71 -6.76 -1.71
CA ASN A 98 -11.04 -7.88 -0.79
C ASN A 98 -10.36 -9.19 -1.25
N VAL A 99 -9.29 -9.10 -1.99
CA VAL A 99 -8.55 -10.26 -2.49
C VAL A 99 -7.85 -10.97 -1.34
N VAL A 100 -7.94 -12.30 -1.33
CA VAL A 100 -7.19 -13.15 -0.41
C VAL A 100 -5.85 -13.51 -1.05
N PHE A 101 -4.77 -13.30 -0.29
CA PHE A 101 -3.41 -13.62 -0.71
C PHE A 101 -2.73 -14.47 0.36
N ASN A 102 -1.73 -15.25 -0.03
CA ASN A 102 -1.00 -16.13 0.89
C ASN A 102 0.52 -15.95 0.81
N GLN A 103 0.97 -14.87 0.22
CA GLN A 103 2.38 -14.53 0.07
C GLN A 103 2.67 -13.18 0.72
N ASP A 104 3.94 -12.82 0.78
CA ASP A 104 4.36 -11.51 1.26
C ASP A 104 3.73 -10.40 0.41
N ILE A 105 3.52 -9.25 1.01
CA ILE A 105 3.05 -8.07 0.30
C ILE A 105 4.10 -6.97 0.34
N TYR A 106 3.98 -6.03 -0.59
CA TYR A 106 4.98 -4.99 -0.82
C TYR A 106 4.29 -3.64 -0.80
N ILE A 107 4.79 -2.74 0.03
CA ILE A 107 4.25 -1.39 0.18
C ILE A 107 5.22 -0.42 -0.47
N THR A 108 4.70 0.44 -1.35
CA THR A 108 5.50 1.48 -2.01
C THR A 108 4.99 2.86 -1.61
N LEU A 109 5.91 3.82 -1.54
CA LEU A 109 5.57 5.22 -1.38
C LEU A 109 6.28 6.04 -2.45
N LYS A 110 5.51 6.80 -3.20
CA LYS A 110 6.02 7.82 -4.12
C LYS A 110 5.23 9.10 -3.91
N ASN A 111 5.91 10.16 -3.51
CA ASN A 111 5.27 11.47 -3.43
C ASN A 111 5.16 12.05 -4.83
N ALA A 112 3.97 12.51 -5.18
CA ALA A 112 3.75 13.14 -6.47
C ALA A 112 4.36 14.55 -6.49
N VAL A 113 4.71 15.00 -7.68
CA VAL A 113 5.22 16.36 -7.89
C VAL A 113 4.06 17.34 -7.78
N VAL A 114 4.18 18.28 -6.86
CA VAL A 114 3.24 19.40 -6.76
C VAL A 114 3.80 20.52 -7.65
N SER A 115 3.06 20.89 -8.68
CA SER A 115 3.51 21.89 -9.65
C SER A 115 3.42 23.32 -9.10
N PRO A 116 4.43 24.20 -9.33
CA PRO A 116 5.73 23.92 -9.94
C PRO A 116 6.75 23.48 -8.88
N GLY A 117 7.53 22.45 -9.16
CA GLY A 117 8.59 22.09 -8.22
C GLY A 117 9.01 20.64 -8.26
N THR A 118 9.75 20.24 -7.25
CA THR A 118 10.18 18.87 -7.03
C THR A 118 9.26 18.19 -6.02
N ALA A 119 9.14 16.88 -6.12
CA ALA A 119 8.37 16.10 -5.14
C ALA A 119 8.99 16.25 -3.75
N SER A 120 8.15 16.32 -2.74
CA SER A 120 8.59 16.26 -1.35
C SER A 120 9.30 14.94 -1.09
N THR A 121 10.32 14.96 -0.24
CA THR A 121 11.02 13.75 0.22
C THR A 121 10.49 13.25 1.55
N ALA A 122 9.42 13.83 2.08
CA ALA A 122 8.86 13.49 3.38
C ALA A 122 8.39 12.03 3.41
N PRO A 123 8.71 11.29 4.48
CA PRO A 123 8.19 9.94 4.67
C PRO A 123 6.73 9.97 5.12
N CYS A 124 6.08 8.82 5.06
CA CYS A 124 4.68 8.66 5.43
C CYS A 124 4.51 7.51 6.42
N ASN A 125 3.71 7.72 7.45
CA ASN A 125 3.31 6.66 8.37
C ASN A 125 2.19 5.84 7.75
N TYR A 126 2.21 4.53 7.98
CA TYR A 126 1.13 3.65 7.56
C TYR A 126 0.77 2.65 8.64
N ILE A 127 -0.48 2.23 8.63
CA ILE A 127 -0.97 1.08 9.37
C ILE A 127 -1.77 0.23 8.39
N ILE A 128 -1.46 -1.06 8.33
CA ILE A 128 -2.24 -2.01 7.56
C ILE A 128 -2.67 -3.16 8.49
N LYS A 129 -3.95 -3.49 8.46
CA LYS A 129 -4.49 -4.61 9.23
C LYS A 129 -4.96 -5.68 8.29
N LEU A 130 -4.52 -6.90 8.57
CA LEU A 130 -4.81 -8.08 7.76
C LEU A 130 -5.59 -9.08 8.61
N GLU A 131 -6.71 -9.54 8.06
CA GLU A 131 -7.46 -10.64 8.64
C GLU A 131 -6.89 -11.95 8.13
N GLN A 132 -6.61 -12.89 9.05
CA GLN A 132 -6.21 -14.24 8.68
C GLN A 132 -7.42 -15.02 8.21
N VAL A 133 -7.27 -15.67 7.08
CA VAL A 133 -8.29 -16.54 6.47
C VAL A 133 -7.70 -17.92 6.35
N LYS A 134 -8.44 -18.93 6.88
CA LYS A 134 -8.02 -20.31 6.71
C LYS A 134 -8.35 -20.75 5.29
N LEU A 135 -7.34 -21.25 4.58
CA LEU A 135 -7.51 -21.77 3.23
C LEU A 135 -7.57 -23.29 3.27
N ASP A 136 -8.47 -23.88 2.49
CA ASP A 136 -8.41 -25.29 2.20
C ASP A 136 -7.33 -25.57 1.13
N LEU A 137 -7.06 -26.82 0.86
CA LEU A 137 -6.01 -27.20 -0.09
C LEU A 137 -6.26 -26.62 -1.48
N ASN A 138 -7.49 -26.60 -1.93
CA ASN A 138 -7.85 -26.09 -3.26
C ASN A 138 -7.71 -24.56 -3.33
N GLU A 139 -8.18 -23.86 -2.31
CA GLU A 139 -8.06 -22.40 -2.23
C GLU A 139 -6.61 -21.96 -2.19
N ASN A 140 -5.77 -22.67 -1.43
CA ASN A 140 -4.34 -22.38 -1.38
C ASN A 140 -3.68 -22.57 -2.75
N THR A 141 -4.00 -23.66 -3.46
CA THR A 141 -3.48 -23.92 -4.80
C THR A 141 -3.88 -22.81 -5.78
N VAL A 142 -5.14 -22.38 -5.75
CA VAL A 142 -5.64 -21.32 -6.62
C VAL A 142 -4.93 -20.00 -6.31
N ALA A 143 -4.78 -19.63 -5.03
CA ALA A 143 -4.09 -18.41 -4.64
C ALA A 143 -2.62 -18.42 -5.09
N THR A 144 -1.93 -19.53 -4.90
CA THR A 144 -0.53 -19.68 -5.31
C THR A 144 -0.38 -19.60 -6.83
N LEU A 145 -1.24 -20.26 -7.59
CA LEU A 145 -1.20 -20.21 -9.05
C LEU A 145 -1.52 -18.81 -9.58
N LYS A 146 -2.42 -18.09 -8.93
CA LYS A 146 -2.74 -16.72 -9.28
C LYS A 146 -1.52 -15.82 -9.09
N ASP A 147 -0.81 -15.97 -7.98
CA ASP A 147 0.40 -15.18 -7.71
C ASP A 147 1.51 -15.49 -8.72
N ILE A 148 1.73 -16.76 -9.05
CA ILE A 148 2.72 -17.16 -10.07
C ILE A 148 2.36 -16.54 -11.42
N ARG A 149 1.11 -16.61 -11.84
CA ARG A 149 0.66 -16.02 -13.10
C ARG A 149 0.83 -14.51 -13.13
N ASN A 150 0.57 -13.83 -12.02
CA ASN A 150 0.75 -12.39 -11.92
C ASN A 150 2.23 -11.99 -12.03
N ILE A 151 3.12 -12.79 -11.46
CA ILE A 151 4.57 -12.58 -11.58
C ILE A 151 5.01 -12.73 -13.04
N GLU A 152 4.52 -13.76 -13.74
CA GLU A 152 4.87 -14.02 -15.14
C GLU A 152 4.33 -12.95 -16.10
N SER A 153 3.23 -12.31 -15.76
CA SER A 153 2.61 -11.28 -16.61
C SER A 153 3.29 -9.91 -16.50
N GLN A 154 4.21 -9.77 -15.58
CA GLN A 154 5.00 -8.57 -15.40
C GLN A 154 6.35 -8.69 -16.11
#